data_bd7bc16b32e45fe1e2661219c09af507
#
_entry.id   bd7bc16b32e45fe1e2661219c09af507
#
_cell.length_a   1.000
_cell.length_b   1.000
_cell.length_c   1.000
_cell.angle_alpha   90.00
_cell.angle_beta   90.00
_cell.angle_gamma   90.00
#
_symmetry.space_group_name_H-M   'P 1'
#
loop_
_entity.id
_entity.type
_entity.pdbx_description
1 polymer ?
#
loop_
_entity_poly.entity_id
_entity_poly.type
_entity_poly.pdbx_seq_one_letter_code
_entity_poly.pdbx_strand_id
1 'polypeptide(L)'
;MHDAASSFYAGETVNAPDIRCSHIVRGRIPQALGKKASELLECEKTQFYQRLAFAFTIPTIYETINGQKLELCVGGVRNYSDLNLYRSTKGLEKFSCFIGWRVRICSNQVLTGEGVKFSMEVSNIGELYRNVLDLFNNFNPAKEIHLMQTLSNTSLSESQFAQIIGRCRCYQALPIGYQKSIPKLLITDSQINSVCRDFYHNEAFGMKDNAISLFDFHNLLTQSNKNSYVDTYLQRAVNATEISVGINNVLRGIDDKYQWFLS
;
A
#
# COMPACT_ATOMS: atom_id res chain seq x y z
N MET A 1 -3.62 16.48 -6.11
CA MET A 1 -4.48 15.41 -5.55
C MET A 1 -5.44 15.91 -4.47
N HIS A 2 -4.97 16.66 -3.48
CA HIS A 2 -5.85 17.21 -2.46
C HIS A 2 -6.96 18.10 -3.08
N ASP A 3 -6.60 19.03 -3.94
CA ASP A 3 -7.56 19.90 -4.65
C ASP A 3 -8.50 19.10 -5.55
N ALA A 4 -8.00 18.04 -6.21
CA ALA A 4 -8.83 17.15 -7.00
C ALA A 4 -9.86 16.41 -6.13
N ALA A 5 -9.44 15.93 -4.95
CA ALA A 5 -10.35 15.28 -4.01
C ALA A 5 -11.39 16.26 -3.45
N SER A 6 -10.97 17.46 -3.06
CA SER A 6 -11.88 18.50 -2.56
C SER A 6 -12.92 18.92 -3.60
N SER A 7 -12.55 18.91 -4.88
CA SER A 7 -13.48 19.22 -5.98
C SER A 7 -14.40 18.05 -6.31
N PHE A 8 -13.87 16.82 -6.32
CA PHE A 8 -14.62 15.61 -6.66
C PHE A 8 -15.63 15.24 -5.56
N TYR A 9 -15.22 15.34 -4.30
CA TYR A 9 -16.03 15.08 -3.12
C TYR A 9 -16.55 16.39 -2.52
N ALA A 10 -17.10 17.26 -3.34
CA ALA A 10 -17.61 18.56 -2.92
C ALA A 10 -18.68 18.41 -1.84
N GLY A 11 -18.54 19.13 -0.74
CA GLY A 11 -19.41 19.03 0.44
C GLY A 11 -18.88 18.09 1.55
N GLU A 12 -17.86 17.28 1.25
CA GLU A 12 -17.21 16.41 2.24
C GLU A 12 -16.02 17.09 2.91
N THR A 13 -15.67 16.65 4.11
CA THR A 13 -14.48 17.12 4.81
C THR A 13 -13.25 16.39 4.29
N VAL A 14 -12.30 17.11 3.72
CA VAL A 14 -11.01 16.57 3.27
C VAL A 14 -9.92 17.00 4.24
N ASN A 15 -9.30 16.05 4.93
CA ASN A 15 -8.23 16.35 5.89
C ASN A 15 -6.95 16.81 5.17
N ALA A 16 -6.12 17.58 5.89
CA ALA A 16 -4.79 17.91 5.42
C ALA A 16 -3.94 16.64 5.19
N PRO A 17 -3.06 16.63 4.16
CA PRO A 17 -2.23 15.48 3.87
C PRO A 17 -1.13 15.28 4.94
N ASP A 18 -0.96 14.04 5.40
CA ASP A 18 0.24 13.58 6.10
C ASP A 18 1.32 13.30 5.04
N ILE A 19 2.42 14.04 5.10
CA ILE A 19 3.50 14.00 4.10
C ILE A 19 4.74 13.40 4.74
N ARG A 20 5.30 12.37 4.10
CA ARG A 20 6.53 11.70 4.51
C ARG A 20 7.56 11.77 3.40
N CYS A 21 8.72 12.34 3.74
CA CYS A 21 9.87 12.43 2.85
C CYS A 21 11.04 11.65 3.44
N SER A 22 11.79 10.95 2.62
CA SER A 22 12.99 10.24 3.06
C SER A 22 14.12 10.33 2.04
N HIS A 23 15.35 10.06 2.50
CA HIS A 23 16.58 10.06 1.71
C HIS A 23 16.83 11.40 1.02
N ILE A 24 17.30 12.37 1.81
CA ILE A 24 17.75 13.65 1.29
C ILE A 24 19.06 13.43 0.54
N VAL A 25 19.06 13.68 -0.76
CA VAL A 25 20.28 13.78 -1.57
C VAL A 25 20.70 15.24 -1.65
N ARG A 26 21.91 15.50 -1.19
CA ARG A 26 22.53 16.82 -1.31
C ARG A 26 23.47 16.80 -2.50
N GLY A 27 23.28 17.74 -3.38
CA GLY A 27 24.09 17.90 -4.58
C GLY A 27 24.47 19.37 -4.78
N ARG A 28 24.85 19.69 -6.00
CA ARG A 28 25.23 21.04 -6.45
C ARG A 28 24.74 21.28 -7.88
N ILE A 29 24.56 22.54 -8.23
CA ILE A 29 24.25 22.91 -9.61
C ILE A 29 25.40 22.56 -10.55
N PRO A 30 25.16 22.36 -11.87
CA PRO A 30 26.22 21.99 -12.81
C PRO A 30 27.42 22.94 -12.83
N GLN A 31 27.20 24.23 -12.63
CA GLN A 31 28.24 25.27 -12.61
C GLN A 31 29.19 25.14 -11.41
N ALA A 32 28.77 24.44 -10.36
CA ALA A 32 29.55 24.25 -9.13
C ALA A 32 30.18 22.85 -9.01
N LEU A 33 30.16 22.03 -10.06
CA LEU A 33 30.66 20.64 -10.02
C LEU A 33 32.14 20.53 -9.61
N GLY A 34 32.99 21.50 -9.99
CA GLY A 34 34.41 21.51 -9.65
C GLY A 34 34.77 22.08 -8.27
N LYS A 35 33.81 22.66 -7.53
CA LYS A 35 34.05 23.28 -6.22
C LYS A 35 34.10 22.24 -5.10
N LYS A 36 34.91 22.50 -4.06
CA LYS A 36 34.87 21.71 -2.83
C LYS A 36 33.56 22.01 -2.07
N ALA A 37 33.10 21.03 -1.25
CA ALA A 37 31.85 21.20 -0.50
C ALA A 37 31.85 22.43 0.45
N SER A 38 33.02 22.80 0.98
CA SER A 38 33.23 23.99 1.84
C SER A 38 33.18 25.32 1.09
N GLU A 39 33.32 25.30 -0.22
CA GLU A 39 33.36 26.49 -1.08
C GLU A 39 31.99 26.78 -1.77
N LEU A 40 31.00 25.90 -1.54
CA LEU A 40 29.69 26.04 -2.13
C LEU A 40 28.87 27.12 -1.45
N LEU A 41 28.38 28.06 -2.24
CA LEU A 41 27.36 29.02 -1.81
C LEU A 41 26.01 28.32 -1.61
N GLU A 42 25.13 28.87 -0.80
CA GLU A 42 23.79 28.27 -0.57
C GLU A 42 22.98 28.15 -1.87
N CYS A 43 23.06 29.11 -2.78
CA CYS A 43 22.40 29.09 -4.08
C CYS A 43 22.98 28.00 -5.04
N GLU A 44 24.17 27.50 -4.76
CA GLU A 44 24.81 26.42 -5.53
C GLU A 44 24.52 25.02 -5.00
N LYS A 45 23.92 24.94 -3.81
CA LYS A 45 23.51 23.68 -3.18
C LYS A 45 22.14 23.26 -3.70
N THR A 46 22.00 21.98 -4.00
CA THR A 46 20.71 21.39 -4.35
C THR A 46 20.33 20.34 -3.34
N GLN A 47 19.04 20.22 -3.04
CA GLN A 47 18.52 19.21 -2.15
C GLN A 47 17.32 18.53 -2.80
N PHE A 48 17.38 17.22 -2.88
CA PHE A 48 16.31 16.41 -3.42
C PHE A 48 15.87 15.37 -2.40
N TYR A 49 14.57 15.12 -2.33
CA TYR A 49 14.02 13.99 -1.61
C TYR A 49 13.87 12.83 -2.57
N GLN A 50 14.55 11.71 -2.32
CA GLN A 50 14.46 10.55 -3.19
C GLN A 50 13.10 9.87 -3.13
N ARG A 51 12.39 10.04 -2.01
CA ARG A 51 11.08 9.41 -1.78
C ARG A 51 10.15 10.40 -1.13
N LEU A 52 8.97 10.51 -1.70
CA LEU A 52 7.86 11.29 -1.16
C LEU A 52 6.63 10.41 -1.14
N ALA A 53 5.98 10.30 0.00
CA ALA A 53 4.65 9.73 0.14
C ALA A 53 3.74 10.70 0.86
N PHE A 54 2.49 10.72 0.49
CA PHE A 54 1.47 11.47 1.21
C PHE A 54 0.15 10.69 1.22
N ALA A 55 -0.64 10.89 2.25
CA ALA A 55 -1.98 10.37 2.35
C ALA A 55 -2.86 11.33 3.15
N PHE A 56 -4.13 11.38 2.82
CA PHE A 56 -5.15 12.10 3.58
C PHE A 56 -6.46 11.31 3.59
N THR A 57 -7.32 11.60 4.54
CA THR A 57 -8.63 10.96 4.68
C THR A 57 -9.76 11.92 4.39
N ILE A 58 -10.89 11.36 3.99
CA ILE A 58 -12.19 12.03 3.87
C ILE A 58 -13.08 11.40 4.95
N PRO A 59 -13.00 11.88 6.22
CA PRO A 59 -13.57 11.20 7.38
C PRO A 59 -15.10 11.21 7.43
N THR A 60 -15.73 12.01 6.58
CA THR A 60 -17.18 12.05 6.40
C THR A 60 -17.69 10.92 5.52
N ILE A 61 -16.81 10.32 4.70
CA ILE A 61 -17.08 9.09 3.94
C ILE A 61 -16.46 7.93 4.70
N TYR A 62 -17.29 7.16 5.40
CA TYR A 62 -16.83 6.06 6.22
C TYR A 62 -17.81 4.90 6.28
N GLU A 63 -17.27 3.73 6.65
CA GLU A 63 -18.00 2.50 6.93
C GLU A 63 -17.46 1.84 8.19
N THR A 64 -18.25 0.92 8.76
CA THR A 64 -17.84 0.19 9.96
C THR A 64 -17.87 -1.31 9.71
N ILE A 65 -16.73 -1.98 9.97
CA ILE A 65 -16.58 -3.44 9.83
C ILE A 65 -15.98 -3.97 11.13
N ASN A 66 -16.62 -4.96 11.73
CA ASN A 66 -16.22 -5.54 13.03
C ASN A 66 -15.94 -4.48 14.12
N GLY A 67 -16.76 -3.41 14.17
CA GLY A 67 -16.56 -2.30 15.10
C GLY A 67 -15.40 -1.37 14.76
N GLN A 68 -14.68 -1.62 13.66
CA GLN A 68 -13.60 -0.77 13.17
C GLN A 68 -14.12 0.24 12.16
N LYS A 69 -13.89 1.53 12.40
CA LYS A 69 -14.22 2.59 11.44
C LYS A 69 -13.18 2.65 10.33
N LEU A 70 -13.63 2.51 9.09
CA LEU A 70 -12.84 2.67 7.87
C LEU A 70 -13.22 4.02 7.24
N GLU A 71 -12.25 4.88 7.00
CA GLU A 71 -12.44 6.18 6.37
C GLU A 71 -11.86 6.14 4.95
N LEU A 72 -12.52 6.79 4.00
CA LEU A 72 -11.98 6.90 2.64
C LEU A 72 -10.63 7.61 2.68
N CYS A 73 -9.63 7.04 2.04
CA CYS A 73 -8.24 7.50 2.05
C CYS A 73 -7.71 7.66 0.63
N VAL A 74 -7.07 8.78 0.39
CA VAL A 74 -6.43 9.09 -0.88
C VAL A 74 -4.96 9.40 -0.63
N GLY A 75 -4.09 9.02 -1.55
CA GLY A 75 -2.69 9.36 -1.42
C GLY A 75 -1.87 9.08 -2.67
N GLY A 76 -0.58 9.29 -2.54
CA GLY A 76 0.34 9.06 -3.64
C GLY A 76 1.77 8.90 -3.19
N VAL A 77 2.55 8.33 -4.08
CA VAL A 77 3.98 8.10 -3.92
C VAL A 77 4.71 8.66 -5.13
N ARG A 78 5.76 9.42 -4.88
CA ARG A 78 6.73 9.80 -5.89
C ARG A 78 8.09 9.25 -5.48
N ASN A 79 8.64 8.43 -6.35
CA ASN A 79 9.96 7.85 -6.15
C ASN A 79 10.93 8.42 -7.19
N TYR A 80 11.88 9.20 -6.76
CA TYR A 80 12.87 9.80 -7.66
C TYR A 80 13.86 8.80 -8.24
N SER A 81 14.04 7.63 -7.65
CA SER A 81 14.88 6.58 -8.23
C SER A 81 14.30 5.98 -9.51
N ASP A 82 12.98 6.09 -9.71
CA ASP A 82 12.30 5.69 -10.96
C ASP A 82 12.47 6.74 -12.06
N LEU A 83 12.80 7.97 -11.67
CA LEU A 83 13.21 9.03 -12.58
C LEU A 83 14.67 8.80 -12.93
N ASN A 84 14.92 8.01 -13.98
CA ASN A 84 16.26 7.91 -14.51
C ASN A 84 16.63 9.26 -15.14
N LEU A 85 17.23 10.16 -14.33
CA LEU A 85 17.60 11.54 -14.72
C LEU A 85 18.43 11.58 -16.01
N TYR A 86 19.07 10.46 -16.36
CA TYR A 86 19.91 10.34 -17.55
C TYR A 86 19.19 9.72 -18.76
N ARG A 87 18.00 9.15 -18.60
CA ARG A 87 17.24 8.49 -19.66
C ARG A 87 16.07 9.28 -20.20
N SER A 88 15.56 10.26 -19.49
CA SER A 88 14.36 10.99 -19.90
C SER A 88 14.68 12.15 -20.79
N THR A 89 14.77 11.91 -22.10
CA THR A 89 14.68 12.95 -23.13
C THR A 89 13.28 13.58 -23.22
N LYS A 90 12.28 13.03 -22.53
CA LYS A 90 10.86 13.44 -22.63
C LYS A 90 10.36 14.23 -21.41
N GLY A 91 11.14 14.40 -20.35
CA GLY A 91 10.73 15.18 -19.18
C GLY A 91 9.49 14.67 -18.44
N LEU A 92 9.11 13.37 -18.62
CA LEU A 92 7.96 12.78 -17.94
C LEU A 92 8.29 12.46 -16.49
N GLU A 93 7.37 12.82 -15.60
CA GLU A 93 7.47 12.46 -14.19
C GLU A 93 6.59 11.24 -13.87
N LYS A 94 7.08 10.36 -13.00
CA LYS A 94 6.35 9.16 -12.56
C LYS A 94 5.74 9.37 -11.18
N PHE A 95 4.45 9.02 -11.09
CA PHE A 95 3.70 9.01 -9.84
C PHE A 95 2.96 7.69 -9.69
N SER A 96 2.76 7.26 -8.46
CA SER A 96 1.77 6.25 -8.11
C SER A 96 0.73 6.89 -7.23
N CYS A 97 -0.53 6.70 -7.54
CA CYS A 97 -1.65 7.27 -6.80
C CYS A 97 -2.59 6.16 -6.36
N PHE A 98 -3.25 6.37 -5.22
CA PHE A 98 -4.22 5.42 -4.71
C PHE A 98 -5.43 6.10 -4.10
N ILE A 99 -6.54 5.38 -4.11
CA ILE A 99 -7.75 5.59 -3.33
C ILE A 99 -8.15 4.24 -2.72
N GLY A 100 -8.62 4.24 -1.49
CA GLY A 100 -9.02 3.04 -0.78
C GLY A 100 -9.51 3.39 0.61
N TRP A 101 -9.44 2.46 1.54
CA TRP A 101 -9.92 2.66 2.91
C TRP A 101 -8.78 2.65 3.91
N ARG A 102 -8.92 3.43 4.97
CA ARG A 102 -7.98 3.48 6.09
C ARG A 102 -8.71 3.15 7.39
N VAL A 103 -8.23 2.15 8.09
CA VAL A 103 -8.72 1.83 9.43
C VAL A 103 -8.26 2.91 10.39
N ARG A 104 -9.21 3.57 11.05
CA ARG A 104 -8.95 4.76 11.86
C ARG A 104 -7.98 4.51 13.02
N ILE A 105 -8.16 3.41 13.74
CA ILE A 105 -7.41 3.12 14.98
C ILE A 105 -5.93 2.84 14.69
N CYS A 106 -5.63 2.06 13.66
CA CYS A 106 -4.27 1.60 13.37
C CYS A 106 -3.66 2.28 12.14
N SER A 107 -4.43 3.05 11.38
CA SER A 107 -4.00 3.63 10.11
C SER A 107 -3.59 2.60 9.05
N ASN A 108 -4.03 1.35 9.16
CA ASN A 108 -3.85 0.34 8.13
C ASN A 108 -4.66 0.73 6.89
N GLN A 109 -4.08 0.51 5.71
CA GLN A 109 -4.73 0.83 4.45
C GLN A 109 -5.20 -0.44 3.78
N VAL A 110 -6.45 -0.44 3.35
CA VAL A 110 -7.06 -1.44 2.48
C VAL A 110 -7.00 -0.90 1.07
N LEU A 111 -6.17 -1.51 0.24
CA LEU A 111 -5.97 -1.11 -1.14
C LEU A 111 -6.18 -2.31 -2.05
N THR A 112 -6.98 -2.13 -3.09
CA THR A 112 -7.16 -3.10 -4.16
C THR A 112 -6.41 -2.65 -5.42
N GLY A 113 -6.23 -3.56 -6.37
CA GLY A 113 -5.62 -3.22 -7.65
C GLY A 113 -6.42 -2.17 -8.43
N GLU A 114 -7.75 -2.11 -8.25
CA GLU A 114 -8.61 -1.11 -8.89
C GLU A 114 -8.43 0.29 -8.27
N GLY A 115 -8.13 0.36 -6.97
CA GLY A 115 -7.87 1.61 -6.25
C GLY A 115 -6.45 2.15 -6.41
N VAL A 116 -5.56 1.52 -7.18
CA VAL A 116 -4.17 1.95 -7.31
C VAL A 116 -3.77 2.10 -8.77
N LYS A 117 -3.30 3.28 -9.15
CA LYS A 117 -2.59 3.51 -10.41
C LYS A 117 -1.08 3.54 -10.14
N PHE A 118 -0.39 2.50 -10.59
CA PHE A 118 1.06 2.43 -10.53
C PHE A 118 1.72 3.14 -11.71
N SER A 119 2.84 3.80 -11.46
CA SER A 119 3.75 4.32 -12.51
C SER A 119 3.07 5.19 -13.57
N MET A 120 2.18 6.10 -13.15
CA MET A 120 1.63 7.10 -14.07
C MET A 120 2.75 8.02 -14.56
N GLU A 121 2.95 8.09 -15.86
CA GLU A 121 3.86 9.04 -16.50
C GLU A 121 3.07 10.28 -16.92
N VAL A 122 3.49 11.45 -16.44
CA VAL A 122 2.81 12.72 -16.71
C VAL A 122 3.80 13.80 -17.13
N SER A 123 3.39 14.62 -18.09
CA SER A 123 4.19 15.74 -18.62
C SER A 123 3.89 17.08 -17.92
N ASN A 124 2.71 17.18 -17.31
CA ASN A 124 2.26 18.41 -16.67
C ASN A 124 1.19 18.13 -15.59
N ILE A 125 0.92 19.17 -14.79
CA ILE A 125 -0.02 19.07 -13.67
C ILE A 125 -1.47 18.80 -14.12
N GLY A 126 -1.87 19.30 -15.28
CA GLY A 126 -3.23 19.09 -15.83
C GLY A 126 -3.45 17.60 -16.23
N GLU A 127 -2.41 16.96 -16.74
CA GLU A 127 -2.45 15.53 -17.02
C GLU A 127 -2.51 14.69 -15.74
N LEU A 128 -1.71 15.06 -14.72
CA LEU A 128 -1.80 14.44 -13.40
C LEU A 128 -3.21 14.58 -12.82
N TYR A 129 -3.80 15.78 -12.89
CA TYR A 129 -5.13 16.06 -12.36
C TYR A 129 -6.18 15.18 -13.04
N ARG A 130 -6.20 15.08 -14.38
CA ARG A 130 -7.11 14.19 -15.12
C ARG A 130 -6.94 12.73 -14.73
N ASN A 131 -5.71 12.24 -14.63
CA ASN A 131 -5.43 10.86 -14.22
C ASN A 131 -5.95 10.54 -12.81
N VAL A 132 -5.89 11.53 -11.92
CA VAL A 132 -6.42 11.39 -10.55
C VAL A 132 -7.96 11.36 -10.56
N LEU A 133 -8.60 12.23 -11.34
CA LEU A 133 -10.06 12.20 -11.49
C LEU A 133 -10.55 10.88 -12.11
N ASP A 134 -9.82 10.35 -13.10
CA ASP A 134 -10.12 9.03 -13.67
C ASP A 134 -10.01 7.91 -12.63
N LEU A 135 -9.01 7.99 -11.74
CA LEU A 135 -8.89 7.04 -10.63
C LEU A 135 -10.12 7.12 -9.70
N PHE A 136 -10.58 8.32 -9.35
CA PHE A 136 -11.74 8.50 -8.49
C PHE A 136 -13.04 8.03 -9.15
N ASN A 137 -13.23 8.34 -10.44
CA ASN A 137 -14.41 7.93 -11.21
C ASN A 137 -14.53 6.40 -11.36
N ASN A 138 -13.37 5.71 -11.45
CA ASN A 138 -13.35 4.25 -11.64
C ASN A 138 -13.35 3.48 -10.31
N PHE A 139 -13.12 4.15 -9.19
CA PHE A 139 -13.14 3.52 -7.87
C PHE A 139 -14.57 3.22 -7.42
N ASN A 140 -14.80 2.00 -6.98
CA ASN A 140 -16.10 1.58 -6.44
C ASN A 140 -16.00 1.32 -4.93
N PRO A 141 -16.34 2.31 -4.08
CA PRO A 141 -16.26 2.17 -2.63
C PRO A 141 -17.08 1.02 -2.08
N ALA A 142 -18.31 0.83 -2.61
CA ALA A 142 -19.22 -0.20 -2.12
C ALA A 142 -18.69 -1.61 -2.40
N LYS A 143 -18.06 -1.83 -3.55
CA LYS A 143 -17.44 -3.10 -3.90
C LYS A 143 -16.31 -3.47 -2.92
N GLU A 144 -15.45 -2.51 -2.57
CA GLU A 144 -14.36 -2.76 -1.63
C GLU A 144 -14.86 -3.02 -0.21
N ILE A 145 -15.86 -2.27 0.25
CA ILE A 145 -16.49 -2.51 1.55
C ILE A 145 -17.14 -3.89 1.60
N HIS A 146 -17.89 -4.27 0.56
CA HIS A 146 -18.46 -5.62 0.48
C HIS A 146 -17.38 -6.71 0.55
N LEU A 147 -16.25 -6.49 -0.11
CA LEU A 147 -15.10 -7.40 -0.03
C LEU A 147 -14.60 -7.52 1.42
N MET A 148 -14.41 -6.42 2.12
CA MET A 148 -13.96 -6.43 3.52
C MET A 148 -14.99 -7.06 4.46
N GLN A 149 -16.29 -6.84 4.24
CA GLN A 149 -17.35 -7.54 4.95
C GLN A 149 -17.30 -9.05 4.73
N THR A 150 -17.03 -9.48 3.50
CA THR A 150 -16.86 -10.91 3.18
C THR A 150 -15.66 -11.51 3.93
N LEU A 151 -14.53 -10.80 3.99
CA LEU A 151 -13.36 -11.23 4.77
C LEU A 151 -13.66 -11.27 6.27
N SER A 152 -14.48 -10.36 6.79
CA SER A 152 -14.84 -10.36 8.21
C SER A 152 -15.72 -11.55 8.62
N ASN A 153 -16.46 -12.12 7.69
CA ASN A 153 -17.33 -13.26 7.90
C ASN A 153 -16.64 -14.64 7.72
N THR A 154 -15.38 -14.65 7.33
CA THR A 154 -14.59 -15.89 7.17
C THR A 154 -13.44 -15.89 8.17
N SER A 155 -13.28 -16.98 8.92
CA SER A 155 -12.26 -17.10 9.96
C SER A 155 -11.24 -18.18 9.62
N LEU A 156 -10.02 -17.98 10.10
CA LEU A 156 -8.93 -18.96 10.13
C LEU A 156 -8.80 -19.51 11.55
N SER A 157 -8.69 -20.82 11.69
CA SER A 157 -8.20 -21.40 12.95
C SER A 157 -6.71 -21.11 13.13
N GLU A 158 -6.21 -21.25 14.37
CA GLU A 158 -4.78 -21.14 14.65
C GLU A 158 -3.94 -22.09 13.79
N SER A 159 -4.40 -23.31 13.57
CA SER A 159 -3.73 -24.31 12.71
C SER A 159 -3.64 -23.85 11.25
N GLN A 160 -4.72 -23.31 10.69
CA GLN A 160 -4.72 -22.76 9.32
C GLN A 160 -3.81 -21.54 9.23
N PHE A 161 -3.83 -20.67 10.21
CA PHE A 161 -2.91 -19.54 10.28
C PHE A 161 -1.45 -20.00 10.30
N ALA A 162 -1.10 -20.94 11.19
CA ALA A 162 0.26 -21.49 11.27
C ALA A 162 0.72 -22.14 9.96
N GLN A 163 -0.18 -22.82 9.26
CA GLN A 163 0.07 -23.40 7.94
C GLN A 163 0.38 -22.32 6.89
N ILE A 164 -0.46 -21.28 6.81
CA ILE A 164 -0.25 -20.14 5.90
C ILE A 164 1.10 -19.50 6.16
N ILE A 165 1.43 -19.25 7.43
CA ILE A 165 2.72 -18.66 7.82
C ILE A 165 3.91 -19.54 7.44
N GLY A 166 3.79 -20.84 7.67
CA GLY A 166 4.81 -21.82 7.25
C GLY A 166 5.02 -21.80 5.74
N ARG A 167 3.93 -21.76 4.96
CA ARG A 167 3.98 -21.65 3.51
C ARG A 167 4.56 -20.33 3.04
N CYS A 168 4.24 -19.22 3.67
CA CYS A 168 4.85 -17.92 3.36
C CYS A 168 6.37 -17.94 3.54
N ARG A 169 6.89 -18.62 4.55
CA ARG A 169 8.33 -18.82 4.73
C ARG A 169 8.93 -19.75 3.68
N CYS A 170 8.30 -20.89 3.42
CA CYS A 170 8.73 -21.82 2.38
C CYS A 170 8.79 -21.13 1.00
N TYR A 171 7.81 -20.27 0.69
CA TYR A 171 7.76 -19.53 -0.57
C TYR A 171 9.07 -18.81 -0.91
N GLN A 172 9.70 -18.19 0.10
CA GLN A 172 10.95 -17.44 -0.11
C GLN A 172 12.15 -18.32 -0.46
N ALA A 173 12.11 -19.59 -0.07
CA ALA A 173 13.16 -20.56 -0.35
C ALA A 173 12.91 -21.39 -1.63
N LEU A 174 11.76 -21.22 -2.28
CA LEU A 174 11.42 -21.99 -3.47
C LEU A 174 12.30 -21.62 -4.67
N PRO A 175 12.62 -22.59 -5.53
CA PRO A 175 13.21 -22.28 -6.84
C PRO A 175 12.33 -21.31 -7.64
N ILE A 176 12.96 -20.38 -8.35
CA ILE A 176 12.27 -19.31 -9.09
C ILE A 176 11.21 -19.85 -10.07
N GLY A 177 11.49 -20.98 -10.72
CA GLY A 177 10.55 -21.63 -11.64
C GLY A 177 9.27 -22.08 -10.94
N TYR A 178 9.40 -22.60 -9.71
CA TYR A 178 8.24 -23.05 -8.92
C TYR A 178 7.48 -21.86 -8.32
N GLN A 179 8.17 -20.82 -7.85
CA GLN A 179 7.52 -19.59 -7.37
C GLN A 179 6.58 -18.98 -8.42
N LYS A 180 6.93 -19.04 -9.72
CA LYS A 180 6.10 -18.48 -10.81
C LYS A 180 4.76 -19.21 -11.00
N SER A 181 4.64 -20.44 -10.52
CA SER A 181 3.38 -21.22 -10.58
C SER A 181 2.44 -20.97 -9.39
N ILE A 182 2.91 -20.21 -8.40
CA ILE A 182 2.17 -19.88 -7.17
C ILE A 182 1.82 -18.41 -7.19
N PRO A 183 0.69 -17.96 -6.60
CA PRO A 183 0.40 -16.54 -6.45
C PRO A 183 1.53 -15.78 -5.77
N LYS A 184 1.83 -14.60 -6.30
CA LYS A 184 2.96 -13.80 -5.85
C LYS A 184 2.82 -13.40 -4.38
N LEU A 185 3.89 -13.58 -3.62
CA LEU A 185 4.01 -13.15 -2.23
C LEU A 185 5.09 -12.05 -2.13
N LEU A 186 4.71 -10.88 -1.64
CA LEU A 186 5.61 -9.73 -1.49
C LEU A 186 6.01 -9.45 -0.04
N ILE A 187 5.42 -10.16 0.92
CA ILE A 187 5.77 -10.04 2.34
C ILE A 187 7.18 -10.62 2.58
N THR A 188 7.98 -9.92 3.37
CA THR A 188 9.35 -10.35 3.73
C THR A 188 9.36 -11.23 4.97
N ASP A 189 10.46 -11.96 5.22
CA ASP A 189 10.59 -12.82 6.40
C ASP A 189 10.46 -12.03 7.71
N SER A 190 11.03 -10.83 7.79
CA SER A 190 10.87 -9.95 8.95
C SER A 190 9.41 -9.50 9.17
N GLN A 191 8.67 -9.29 8.08
CA GLN A 191 7.25 -8.96 8.16
C GLN A 191 6.41 -10.16 8.57
N ILE A 192 6.72 -11.37 8.09
CA ILE A 192 6.10 -12.63 8.54
C ILE A 192 6.28 -12.79 10.06
N ASN A 193 7.49 -12.54 10.57
CA ASN A 193 7.73 -12.56 12.01
C ASN A 193 6.84 -11.58 12.79
N SER A 194 6.67 -10.36 12.26
CA SER A 194 5.79 -9.36 12.88
C SER A 194 4.34 -9.83 12.88
N VAL A 195 3.87 -10.41 11.77
CA VAL A 195 2.51 -10.98 11.67
C VAL A 195 2.30 -12.10 12.70
N CYS A 196 3.28 -13.01 12.88
CA CYS A 196 3.20 -14.06 13.89
C CYS A 196 3.10 -13.51 15.31
N ARG A 197 3.95 -12.54 15.64
CA ARG A 197 3.91 -11.91 16.97
C ARG A 197 2.57 -11.22 17.20
N ASP A 198 2.12 -10.43 16.23
CA ASP A 198 0.92 -9.63 16.35
C ASP A 198 -0.35 -10.50 16.34
N PHE A 199 -0.31 -11.70 15.74
CA PHE A 199 -1.39 -12.68 15.84
C PHE A 199 -1.70 -13.08 17.30
N TYR A 200 -0.68 -13.26 18.13
CA TYR A 200 -0.86 -13.63 19.53
C TYR A 200 -0.99 -12.44 20.49
N HIS A 201 -0.48 -11.27 20.13
CA HIS A 201 -0.31 -10.17 21.10
C HIS A 201 -1.04 -8.87 20.70
N ASN A 202 -1.61 -8.77 19.51
CA ASN A 202 -2.31 -7.56 19.09
C ASN A 202 -3.74 -7.58 19.63
N GLU A 203 -4.07 -6.66 20.54
CA GLU A 203 -5.40 -6.57 21.15
C GLU A 203 -6.52 -6.24 20.15
N ALA A 204 -6.21 -5.49 19.10
CA ALA A 204 -7.20 -5.03 18.13
C ALA A 204 -7.49 -6.08 17.02
N PHE A 205 -6.45 -6.75 16.53
CA PHE A 205 -6.52 -7.63 15.34
C PHE A 205 -5.93 -9.02 15.59
N GLY A 206 -5.50 -9.33 16.79
CA GLY A 206 -4.97 -10.65 17.13
C GLY A 206 -6.05 -11.71 17.22
N MET A 207 -5.61 -12.92 17.48
CA MET A 207 -6.46 -14.10 17.66
C MET A 207 -7.46 -13.88 18.82
N LYS A 208 -8.71 -14.26 18.59
CA LYS A 208 -9.78 -14.33 19.60
C LYS A 208 -10.45 -15.69 19.52
N ASP A 209 -10.67 -16.35 20.63
CA ASP A 209 -11.33 -17.65 20.71
C ASP A 209 -10.71 -18.70 19.77
N ASN A 210 -9.38 -18.78 19.72
CA ASN A 210 -8.58 -19.67 18.87
C ASN A 210 -8.82 -19.50 17.34
N ALA A 211 -9.30 -18.35 16.91
CA ALA A 211 -9.54 -18.01 15.51
C ALA A 211 -9.22 -16.55 15.23
N ILE A 212 -9.05 -16.23 13.96
CA ILE A 212 -8.89 -14.84 13.46
C ILE A 212 -9.77 -14.66 12.24
N SER A 213 -10.47 -13.53 12.13
CA SER A 213 -11.15 -13.21 10.87
C SER A 213 -10.15 -12.91 9.75
N LEU A 214 -10.51 -13.19 8.49
CA LEU A 214 -9.64 -12.82 7.36
C LEU A 214 -9.49 -11.31 7.22
N PHE A 215 -10.44 -10.52 7.72
CA PHE A 215 -10.30 -9.06 7.81
C PHE A 215 -9.20 -8.67 8.81
N ASP A 216 -9.16 -9.31 9.99
CA ASP A 216 -8.11 -9.05 10.99
C ASP A 216 -6.75 -9.61 10.51
N PHE A 217 -6.73 -10.78 9.86
CA PHE A 217 -5.52 -11.28 9.19
C PHE A 217 -4.98 -10.30 8.15
N HIS A 218 -5.84 -9.73 7.30
CA HIS A 218 -5.47 -8.65 6.38
C HIS A 218 -4.88 -7.44 7.12
N ASN A 219 -5.46 -7.07 8.26
CA ASN A 219 -4.94 -5.98 9.10
C ASN A 219 -3.55 -6.31 9.67
N LEU A 220 -3.26 -7.55 10.04
CA LEU A 220 -1.91 -7.96 10.45
C LEU A 220 -0.90 -7.83 9.31
N LEU A 221 -1.27 -8.24 8.09
CA LEU A 221 -0.41 -8.10 6.90
C LEU A 221 -0.12 -6.63 6.60
N THR A 222 -1.14 -5.77 6.61
CA THR A 222 -0.99 -4.34 6.32
C THR A 222 -0.29 -3.58 7.47
N GLN A 223 -0.45 -4.02 8.71
CA GLN A 223 0.32 -3.51 9.84
C GLN A 223 1.82 -3.78 9.66
N SER A 224 2.19 -4.99 9.29
CA SER A 224 3.60 -5.34 9.02
C SER A 224 4.18 -4.56 7.83
N ASN A 225 3.34 -4.18 6.86
CA ASN A 225 3.73 -3.40 5.68
C ASN A 225 4.15 -1.97 6.00
N LYS A 226 3.78 -1.40 7.16
CA LYS A 226 4.22 -0.04 7.58
C LYS A 226 5.73 0.11 7.68
N ASN A 227 6.45 -0.98 7.87
CA ASN A 227 7.91 -1.01 7.90
C ASN A 227 8.53 -1.12 6.49
N SER A 228 7.72 -1.14 5.44
CA SER A 228 8.21 -1.20 4.06
C SER A 228 8.76 0.14 3.60
N TYR A 229 9.73 0.08 2.70
CA TYR A 229 10.13 1.26 1.95
C TYR A 229 8.96 1.77 1.10
N VAL A 230 8.91 3.09 0.93
CA VAL A 230 7.88 3.77 0.13
C VAL A 230 7.72 3.18 -1.27
N ASP A 231 8.82 2.76 -1.89
CA ASP A 231 8.88 2.18 -3.25
C ASP A 231 8.07 0.88 -3.40
N THR A 232 7.95 0.10 -2.32
CA THR A 232 7.31 -1.22 -2.33
C THR A 232 6.01 -1.24 -1.54
N TYR A 233 5.72 -0.16 -0.81
CA TYR A 233 4.60 -0.06 0.11
C TYR A 233 3.25 -0.34 -0.55
N LEU A 234 2.94 0.37 -1.66
CA LEU A 234 1.66 0.22 -2.35
C LEU A 234 1.48 -1.17 -2.95
N GLN A 235 2.53 -1.73 -3.58
CA GLN A 235 2.49 -3.07 -4.15
C GLN A 235 2.23 -4.12 -3.07
N ARG A 236 2.85 -4.00 -1.91
CA ARG A 236 2.64 -4.91 -0.77
C ARG A 236 1.28 -4.74 -0.14
N ALA A 237 0.73 -3.52 -0.08
CA ALA A 237 -0.61 -3.29 0.42
C ALA A 237 -1.67 -3.96 -0.48
N VAL A 238 -1.56 -3.81 -1.79
CA VAL A 238 -2.42 -4.53 -2.75
C VAL A 238 -2.25 -6.04 -2.63
N ASN A 239 -1.00 -6.52 -2.52
CA ASN A 239 -0.72 -7.95 -2.37
C ASN A 239 -1.29 -8.54 -1.08
N ALA A 240 -1.30 -7.80 0.03
CA ALA A 240 -1.96 -8.23 1.27
C ALA A 240 -3.47 -8.46 1.06
N THR A 241 -4.12 -7.58 0.30
CA THR A 241 -5.53 -7.73 -0.07
C THR A 241 -5.73 -8.95 -0.98
N GLU A 242 -4.90 -9.12 -2.01
CA GLU A 242 -4.96 -10.27 -2.92
C GLU A 242 -4.81 -11.61 -2.19
N ILE A 243 -3.86 -11.70 -1.25
CA ILE A 243 -3.64 -12.90 -0.44
C ILE A 243 -4.86 -13.21 0.43
N SER A 244 -5.38 -12.20 1.14
CA SER A 244 -6.54 -12.37 2.03
C SER A 244 -7.78 -12.81 1.26
N VAL A 245 -8.03 -12.19 0.11
CA VAL A 245 -9.14 -12.54 -0.80
C VAL A 245 -8.94 -13.92 -1.40
N GLY A 246 -7.73 -14.24 -1.85
CA GLY A 246 -7.42 -15.54 -2.41
C GLY A 246 -7.62 -16.69 -1.41
N ILE A 247 -7.17 -16.50 -0.16
CA ILE A 247 -7.41 -17.47 0.92
C ILE A 247 -8.91 -17.60 1.21
N ASN A 248 -9.65 -16.47 1.25
CA ASN A 248 -11.10 -16.50 1.42
C ASN A 248 -11.80 -17.32 0.32
N ASN A 249 -11.38 -17.15 -0.93
CA ASN A 249 -11.96 -17.86 -2.06
C ASN A 249 -11.74 -19.38 -1.95
N VAL A 250 -10.54 -19.79 -1.55
CA VAL A 250 -10.23 -21.21 -1.29
C VAL A 250 -11.10 -21.78 -0.17
N LEU A 251 -11.18 -21.09 0.96
CA LEU A 251 -11.98 -21.56 2.11
C LEU A 251 -13.48 -21.65 1.79
N ARG A 252 -13.96 -20.82 0.87
CA ARG A 252 -15.36 -20.83 0.41
C ARG A 252 -15.59 -21.73 -0.81
N GLY A 253 -14.55 -22.39 -1.33
CA GLY A 253 -14.65 -23.27 -2.51
C GLY A 253 -14.98 -22.52 -3.82
N ILE A 254 -14.60 -21.23 -3.92
CA ILE A 254 -14.84 -20.39 -5.10
C ILE A 254 -13.77 -20.63 -6.18
N ASP A 255 -12.51 -20.68 -5.77
CA ASP A 255 -11.38 -21.02 -6.62
C ASP A 255 -10.25 -21.67 -5.78
N ASP A 256 -9.26 -22.29 -6.44
CA ASP A 256 -8.14 -22.98 -5.82
C ASP A 256 -6.79 -22.30 -6.04
N LYS A 257 -6.79 -21.10 -6.61
CA LYS A 257 -5.56 -20.38 -6.99
C LYS A 257 -4.59 -20.21 -5.83
N TYR A 258 -5.10 -19.96 -4.62
CA TYR A 258 -4.30 -19.79 -3.40
C TYR A 258 -4.23 -21.04 -2.53
N GLN A 259 -4.70 -22.21 -3.02
CA GLN A 259 -4.72 -23.49 -2.29
C GLN A 259 -3.35 -23.88 -1.74
N TRP A 260 -2.27 -23.54 -2.45
CA TRP A 260 -0.90 -23.85 -2.00
C TRP A 260 -0.57 -23.27 -0.62
N PHE A 261 -1.17 -22.16 -0.22
CA PHE A 261 -0.96 -21.58 1.11
C PHE A 261 -1.72 -22.31 2.22
N LEU A 262 -2.67 -23.18 1.87
CA LEU A 262 -3.52 -23.96 2.78
C LEU A 262 -3.30 -25.47 2.67
N SER A 263 -2.31 -25.92 1.87
CA SER A 263 -2.04 -27.34 1.62
C SER A 263 -0.78 -27.86 2.30
#